data_f01802b62585ee14694585b8f8584689
#
_entry.id   f01802b62585ee14694585b8f8584689
#
_cell.length_a   1.000
_cell.length_b   1.000
_cell.length_c   1.000
_cell.angle_alpha   90.00
_cell.angle_beta   90.00
_cell.angle_gamma   90.00
#
_symmetry.space_group_name_H-M   'P 1'
#
loop_
_entity.id
_entity.type
_entity.pdbx_description
1 polymer ?
#
loop_
_entity_poly.entity_id
_entity_poly.type
_entity_poly.pdbx_seq_one_letter_code
_entity_poly.pdbx_strand_id
1 'polypeptide(L)'
;LIALGDTHGRTDWKEIVSNTEFDKVVFIGDYFDTHEDITPEQQKSNFEDLIEYKKSNMDKVVLLFGNHDYHYLRTVNEAYSGFQEWHRTDIAEMLHKALDADLMQMCLINGSYIFSHAGITKTWLKNTGYTDEDPLELFINDLFKYQPLAFRFTRGVNHSPYGDDVCQTPIWVRPQSLYADCLDNFIQVVGHTTQKQLKIIDD
;
A
#
# COMPACT_ATOMS: atom_id res chain seq x y z
N LEU A 1 -7.22 -12.00 -12.02
CA LEU A 1 -6.75 -10.91 -11.19
C LEU A 1 -5.28 -10.60 -11.48
N ILE A 2 -4.89 -9.33 -11.49
CA ILE A 2 -3.50 -8.86 -11.63
C ILE A 2 -3.16 -8.02 -10.39
N ALA A 3 -1.92 -8.12 -9.89
CA ALA A 3 -1.36 -7.22 -8.90
C ALA A 3 -0.19 -6.43 -9.51
N LEU A 4 -0.18 -5.12 -9.33
CA LEU A 4 0.87 -4.22 -9.79
C LEU A 4 1.52 -3.60 -8.55
N GLY A 5 2.84 -3.81 -8.41
CA GLY A 5 3.62 -3.26 -7.32
C GLY A 5 3.85 -1.75 -7.44
N ASP A 6 4.75 -1.26 -6.64
CA ASP A 6 5.12 0.13 -6.46
C ASP A 6 5.37 0.84 -7.80
N THR A 7 4.53 1.81 -8.14
CA THR A 7 4.64 2.50 -9.44
C THR A 7 5.65 3.64 -9.41
N HIS A 8 5.75 4.38 -8.31
CA HIS A 8 6.68 5.51 -8.16
C HIS A 8 6.68 6.47 -9.36
N GLY A 9 5.48 6.76 -9.89
CA GLY A 9 5.30 7.64 -11.05
C GLY A 9 5.48 6.98 -12.42
N ARG A 10 5.87 5.69 -12.49
CA ARG A 10 5.99 4.95 -13.76
C ARG A 10 4.63 4.70 -14.38
N THR A 11 4.57 4.72 -15.70
CA THR A 11 3.35 4.62 -16.50
C THR A 11 3.16 3.26 -17.17
N ASP A 12 4.06 2.29 -16.94
CA ASP A 12 4.04 0.96 -17.56
C ASP A 12 2.75 0.19 -17.31
N TRP A 13 2.08 0.50 -16.18
CA TRP A 13 0.78 -0.07 -15.87
C TRP A 13 -0.26 0.13 -16.96
N LYS A 14 -0.17 1.24 -17.73
CA LYS A 14 -1.11 1.54 -18.83
C LYS A 14 -1.02 0.49 -19.93
N GLU A 15 0.20 0.10 -20.30
CA GLU A 15 0.44 -0.95 -21.27
C GLU A 15 -0.02 -2.32 -20.74
N ILE A 16 0.29 -2.63 -19.48
CA ILE A 16 -0.10 -3.90 -18.85
C ILE A 16 -1.63 -4.06 -18.86
N VAL A 17 -2.37 -3.06 -18.38
CA VAL A 17 -3.84 -3.15 -18.31
C VAL A 17 -4.51 -3.09 -19.68
N SER A 18 -3.87 -2.52 -20.70
CA SER A 18 -4.40 -2.49 -22.07
C SER A 18 -4.18 -3.79 -22.82
N ASN A 19 -3.13 -4.53 -22.50
CA ASN A 19 -2.71 -5.75 -23.19
C ASN A 19 -3.08 -7.05 -22.46
N THR A 20 -3.70 -6.96 -21.29
CA THR A 20 -4.03 -8.14 -20.47
C THR A 20 -5.51 -8.15 -20.11
N GLU A 21 -6.17 -9.28 -20.32
CA GLU A 21 -7.54 -9.48 -19.82
C GLU A 21 -7.50 -9.80 -18.33
N PHE A 22 -8.37 -9.16 -17.56
CA PHE A 22 -8.51 -9.41 -16.13
C PHE A 22 -9.92 -9.06 -15.62
N ASP A 23 -10.32 -9.73 -14.55
CA ASP A 23 -11.52 -9.39 -13.80
C ASP A 23 -11.26 -8.27 -12.79
N LYS A 24 -10.05 -8.23 -12.22
CA LYS A 24 -9.63 -7.22 -11.24
C LYS A 24 -8.14 -6.93 -11.34
N VAL A 25 -7.77 -5.65 -11.19
CA VAL A 25 -6.40 -5.19 -11.03
C VAL A 25 -6.23 -4.48 -9.67
N VAL A 26 -5.18 -4.83 -8.94
CA VAL A 26 -4.83 -4.26 -7.63
C VAL A 26 -3.49 -3.55 -7.76
N PHE A 27 -3.48 -2.24 -7.55
CA PHE A 27 -2.27 -1.45 -7.39
C PHE A 27 -1.88 -1.45 -5.91
N ILE A 28 -0.66 -1.88 -5.61
CA ILE A 28 -0.23 -2.18 -4.23
C ILE A 28 0.33 -0.95 -3.49
N GLY A 29 0.17 0.26 -4.03
CA GLY A 29 0.61 1.50 -3.39
C GLY A 29 1.91 2.03 -3.93
N ASP A 30 2.45 3.03 -3.25
CA ASP A 30 3.66 3.78 -3.60
C ASP A 30 3.57 4.41 -5.00
N TYR A 31 2.71 5.42 -5.11
CA TYR A 31 2.49 6.16 -6.36
C TYR A 31 3.51 7.28 -6.55
N PHE A 32 4.06 7.79 -5.45
CA PHE A 32 4.99 8.92 -5.39
C PHE A 32 6.41 8.49 -5.00
N ASP A 33 7.33 9.46 -4.96
CA ASP A 33 8.71 9.32 -4.46
C ASP A 33 9.58 8.35 -5.25
N THR A 34 9.94 8.74 -6.45
CA THR A 34 10.87 7.97 -7.29
C THR A 34 12.33 8.31 -7.02
N HIS A 35 13.21 7.36 -7.30
CA HIS A 35 14.65 7.57 -7.47
C HIS A 35 15.07 7.59 -8.95
N GLU A 36 14.10 7.49 -9.87
CA GLU A 36 14.31 7.58 -11.31
C GLU A 36 14.15 9.04 -11.78
N ASP A 37 14.47 9.31 -13.05
CA ASP A 37 14.32 10.64 -13.67
C ASP A 37 12.86 10.88 -14.09
N ILE A 38 11.95 10.90 -13.10
CA ILE A 38 10.52 11.19 -13.25
C ILE A 38 10.19 12.40 -12.38
N THR A 39 9.81 13.50 -13.00
CA THR A 39 9.55 14.74 -12.25
C THR A 39 8.33 14.62 -11.33
N PRO A 40 8.23 15.45 -10.28
CA PRO A 40 7.05 15.52 -9.43
C PRO A 40 5.76 15.77 -10.19
N GLU A 41 5.79 16.59 -11.23
CA GLU A 41 4.64 16.87 -12.10
C GLU A 41 4.21 15.63 -12.87
N GLN A 42 5.15 14.85 -13.38
CA GLN A 42 4.87 13.58 -14.06
C GLN A 42 4.26 12.55 -13.08
N GLN A 43 4.77 12.46 -11.85
CA GLN A 43 4.21 11.59 -10.83
C GLN A 43 2.77 11.99 -10.46
N LYS A 44 2.51 13.29 -10.27
CA LYS A 44 1.16 13.82 -10.02
C LYS A 44 0.21 13.51 -11.18
N SER A 45 0.63 13.78 -12.42
CA SER A 45 -0.16 13.49 -13.60
C SER A 45 -0.45 11.99 -13.75
N ASN A 46 0.52 11.13 -13.47
CA ASN A 46 0.30 9.68 -13.48
C ASN A 46 -0.69 9.23 -12.41
N PHE A 47 -0.64 9.83 -11.22
CA PHE A 47 -1.61 9.54 -10.17
C PHE A 47 -3.04 10.01 -10.55
N GLU A 48 -3.17 11.17 -11.21
CA GLU A 48 -4.46 11.62 -11.76
C GLU A 48 -5.02 10.62 -12.77
N ASP A 49 -4.19 10.11 -13.68
CA ASP A 49 -4.58 9.07 -14.64
C ASP A 49 -5.05 7.78 -13.95
N LEU A 50 -4.37 7.37 -12.87
CA LEU A 50 -4.78 6.22 -12.05
C LEU A 50 -6.14 6.44 -11.39
N ILE A 51 -6.37 7.63 -10.84
CA ILE A 51 -7.65 8.00 -10.23
C ILE A 51 -8.78 8.01 -11.27
N GLU A 52 -8.55 8.56 -12.46
CA GLU A 52 -9.54 8.54 -13.53
C GLU A 52 -9.78 7.10 -14.05
N TYR A 53 -8.74 6.28 -14.13
CA TYR A 53 -8.87 4.87 -14.49
C TYR A 53 -9.69 4.11 -13.44
N LYS A 54 -9.44 4.36 -12.13
CA LYS A 54 -10.26 3.82 -11.02
C LYS A 54 -11.72 4.24 -11.14
N LYS A 55 -12.01 5.53 -11.33
CA LYS A 55 -13.38 6.05 -11.48
C LYS A 55 -14.13 5.42 -12.65
N SER A 56 -13.42 5.19 -13.76
CA SER A 56 -13.99 4.57 -14.95
C SER A 56 -14.20 3.05 -14.81
N ASN A 57 -13.61 2.42 -13.79
CA ASN A 57 -13.59 0.97 -13.58
C ASN A 57 -13.73 0.60 -12.10
N MET A 58 -14.70 1.20 -11.40
CA MET A 58 -14.86 1.12 -9.93
C MET A 58 -14.80 -0.31 -9.37
N ASP A 59 -15.45 -1.26 -10.03
CA ASP A 59 -15.56 -2.65 -9.56
C ASP A 59 -14.32 -3.49 -9.88
N LYS A 60 -13.48 -3.04 -10.83
CA LYS A 60 -12.34 -3.80 -11.33
C LYS A 60 -11.00 -3.30 -10.83
N VAL A 61 -10.88 -2.02 -10.52
CA VAL A 61 -9.62 -1.39 -10.11
C VAL A 61 -9.62 -1.17 -8.60
N VAL A 62 -8.56 -1.58 -7.93
CA VAL A 62 -8.32 -1.32 -6.50
C VAL A 62 -7.01 -0.58 -6.36
N LEU A 63 -7.01 0.52 -5.61
CA LEU A 63 -5.82 1.31 -5.28
C LEU A 63 -5.54 1.18 -3.79
N LEU A 64 -4.39 0.60 -3.44
CA LEU A 64 -3.96 0.48 -2.06
C LEU A 64 -3.01 1.63 -1.69
N PHE A 65 -2.88 1.92 -0.40
CA PHE A 65 -1.88 2.84 0.15
C PHE A 65 -0.55 2.15 0.38
N GLY A 66 0.55 2.83 -0.03
CA GLY A 66 1.90 2.48 0.38
C GLY A 66 2.48 3.51 1.37
N ASN A 67 3.71 3.27 1.85
CA ASN A 67 4.36 4.16 2.80
C ASN A 67 4.77 5.50 2.16
N HIS A 68 5.10 5.51 0.85
CA HIS A 68 5.42 6.72 0.09
C HIS A 68 4.19 7.55 -0.31
N ASP A 69 2.98 7.04 -0.07
CA ASP A 69 1.74 7.81 -0.14
C ASP A 69 1.34 8.29 1.26
N TYR A 70 1.51 7.42 2.26
CA TYR A 70 1.09 7.62 3.64
C TYR A 70 1.74 8.85 4.29
N HIS A 71 3.02 9.10 4.08
CA HIS A 71 3.73 10.20 4.72
C HIS A 71 3.28 11.59 4.24
N TYR A 72 2.52 11.69 3.13
CA TYR A 72 1.90 12.93 2.69
C TYR A 72 0.58 13.25 3.39
N LEU A 73 -0.02 12.31 4.11
CA LEU A 73 -1.27 12.58 4.82
C LEU A 73 -1.07 13.67 5.88
N ARG A 74 -2.02 14.62 5.94
CA ARG A 74 -1.92 15.80 6.81
C ARG A 74 -1.76 15.50 8.30
N THR A 75 -2.28 14.34 8.74
CA THR A 75 -2.20 13.89 10.14
C THR A 75 -0.88 13.18 10.44
N VAL A 76 -0.11 12.83 9.42
CA VAL A 76 1.15 12.11 9.53
C VAL A 76 2.30 13.13 9.54
N ASN A 77 3.21 12.99 10.48
CA ASN A 77 4.42 13.82 10.56
C ASN A 77 5.65 12.93 10.42
N GLU A 78 5.75 12.30 9.26
CA GLU A 78 6.86 11.44 8.86
C GLU A 78 7.36 11.86 7.48
N ALA A 79 8.62 11.62 7.19
CA ALA A 79 9.21 11.85 5.89
C ALA A 79 10.25 10.76 5.62
N TYR A 80 10.11 10.09 4.48
CA TYR A 80 10.98 8.99 4.09
C TYR A 80 11.85 9.37 2.89
N SER A 81 12.71 8.47 2.45
CA SER A 81 13.56 8.68 1.28
C SER A 81 12.71 9.06 0.06
N GLY A 82 13.12 10.09 -0.66
CA GLY A 82 12.39 10.59 -1.83
C GLY A 82 11.27 11.61 -1.55
N PHE A 83 10.97 11.89 -0.27
CA PHE A 83 9.92 12.83 0.12
C PHE A 83 10.07 14.20 -0.57
N GLN A 84 9.00 14.67 -1.21
CA GLN A 84 8.98 15.86 -2.04
C GLN A 84 8.40 17.06 -1.26
N GLU A 85 9.19 17.67 -0.39
CA GLU A 85 8.75 18.74 0.51
C GLU A 85 8.02 19.88 -0.21
N TRP A 86 8.53 20.31 -1.38
CA TRP A 86 7.94 21.42 -2.15
C TRP A 86 6.59 21.07 -2.81
N HIS A 87 6.29 19.78 -2.96
CA HIS A 87 5.05 19.28 -3.55
C HIS A 87 4.11 18.64 -2.51
N ARG A 88 4.51 18.67 -1.23
CA ARG A 88 3.77 18.04 -0.12
C ARG A 88 2.30 18.45 -0.09
N THR A 89 2.02 19.73 -0.23
CA THR A 89 0.63 20.23 -0.15
C THR A 89 -0.23 19.70 -1.29
N ASP A 90 0.28 19.72 -2.52
CA ASP A 90 -0.45 19.27 -3.69
C ASP A 90 -0.71 17.76 -3.61
N ILE A 91 0.32 16.97 -3.29
CA ILE A 91 0.20 15.51 -3.16
C ILE A 91 -0.77 15.15 -2.03
N ALA A 92 -0.66 15.81 -0.87
CA ALA A 92 -1.59 15.62 0.23
C ALA A 92 -3.04 15.90 -0.18
N GLU A 93 -3.28 16.97 -0.94
CA GLU A 93 -4.62 17.31 -1.42
C GLU A 93 -5.18 16.25 -2.38
N MET A 94 -4.36 15.75 -3.29
CA MET A 94 -4.74 14.68 -4.23
C MET A 94 -5.11 13.39 -3.47
N LEU A 95 -4.29 12.97 -2.52
CA LEU A 95 -4.54 11.78 -1.70
C LEU A 95 -5.79 11.93 -0.83
N HIS A 96 -5.99 13.08 -0.18
CA HIS A 96 -7.20 13.32 0.61
C HIS A 96 -8.46 13.32 -0.25
N LYS A 97 -8.44 13.93 -1.43
CA LYS A 97 -9.56 13.85 -2.38
C LYS A 97 -9.89 12.41 -2.78
N ALA A 98 -8.87 11.58 -2.99
CA ALA A 98 -9.05 10.17 -3.33
C ALA A 98 -9.63 9.38 -2.15
N LEU A 99 -9.19 9.64 -0.91
CA LEU A 99 -9.73 9.04 0.31
C LEU A 99 -11.18 9.46 0.58
N ASP A 100 -11.47 10.76 0.50
CA ASP A 100 -12.81 11.30 0.73
C ASP A 100 -13.83 10.75 -0.29
N ALA A 101 -13.36 10.33 -1.46
CA ALA A 101 -14.16 9.71 -2.50
C ALA A 101 -14.18 8.16 -2.43
N ASP A 102 -13.63 7.55 -1.38
CA ASP A 102 -13.48 6.10 -1.18
C ASP A 102 -12.82 5.39 -2.39
N LEU A 103 -11.85 6.05 -3.06
CA LEU A 103 -11.14 5.50 -4.22
C LEU A 103 -9.91 4.68 -3.83
N MET A 104 -9.41 4.84 -2.60
CA MET A 104 -8.22 4.16 -2.08
C MET A 104 -8.53 3.47 -0.75
N GLN A 105 -7.82 2.37 -0.49
CA GLN A 105 -7.98 1.56 0.72
C GLN A 105 -6.64 0.99 1.19
N MET A 106 -6.60 0.38 2.37
CA MET A 106 -5.36 -0.15 2.95
C MET A 106 -5.10 -1.61 2.57
N CYS A 107 -6.15 -2.40 2.44
CA CYS A 107 -6.05 -3.79 2.01
C CYS A 107 -7.29 -4.24 1.24
N LEU A 108 -7.12 -5.34 0.48
CA LEU A 108 -8.18 -6.07 -0.20
C LEU A 108 -8.06 -7.54 0.15
N ILE A 109 -9.20 -8.21 0.44
CA ILE A 109 -9.29 -9.67 0.53
C ILE A 109 -10.10 -10.20 -0.65
N ASN A 110 -9.54 -11.15 -1.38
CA ASN A 110 -10.21 -11.83 -2.48
C ASN A 110 -10.03 -13.37 -2.36
N GLY A 111 -11.01 -14.04 -1.80
CA GLY A 111 -10.90 -15.45 -1.44
C GLY A 111 -9.83 -15.68 -0.37
N SER A 112 -8.86 -16.54 -0.68
CA SER A 112 -7.69 -16.80 0.20
C SER A 112 -6.55 -15.80 0.03
N TYR A 113 -6.68 -14.82 -0.87
CA TYR A 113 -5.62 -13.84 -1.11
C TYR A 113 -5.90 -12.55 -0.34
N ILE A 114 -4.88 -12.02 0.32
CA ILE A 114 -4.90 -10.69 0.92
C ILE A 114 -3.83 -9.83 0.27
N PHE A 115 -4.22 -8.65 -0.16
CA PHE A 115 -3.36 -7.65 -0.81
C PHE A 115 -3.19 -6.49 0.15
N SER A 116 -1.95 -6.14 0.43
CA SER A 116 -1.56 -4.93 1.18
C SER A 116 -0.18 -4.51 0.70
N HIS A 117 0.24 -3.28 1.00
CA HIS A 117 1.50 -2.79 0.48
C HIS A 117 2.72 -3.63 0.90
N ALA A 118 2.85 -3.91 2.20
CA ALA A 118 4.02 -4.62 2.74
C ALA A 118 3.69 -5.98 3.40
N GLY A 119 2.42 -6.24 3.72
CA GLY A 119 1.97 -7.46 4.40
C GLY A 119 1.44 -7.20 5.80
N ILE A 120 0.70 -8.16 6.33
CA ILE A 120 0.04 -8.09 7.64
C ILE A 120 0.58 -9.22 8.50
N THR A 121 1.17 -8.87 9.65
CA THR A 121 1.64 -9.84 10.64
C THR A 121 0.57 -10.11 11.69
N LYS A 122 0.59 -11.30 12.31
CA LYS A 122 -0.26 -11.64 13.44
C LYS A 122 -0.02 -10.70 14.63
N THR A 123 1.24 -10.37 14.89
CA THR A 123 1.63 -9.49 16.01
C THR A 123 1.08 -8.09 15.84
N TRP A 124 1.25 -7.47 14.65
CA TRP A 124 0.68 -6.15 14.41
C TRP A 124 -0.85 -6.17 14.54
N LEU A 125 -1.51 -7.14 13.90
CA LEU A 125 -2.97 -7.25 13.96
C LEU A 125 -3.49 -7.40 15.39
N LYS A 126 -2.85 -8.27 16.18
CA LYS A 126 -3.17 -8.42 17.61
C LYS A 126 -2.98 -7.11 18.39
N ASN A 127 -1.92 -6.35 18.09
CA ASN A 127 -1.63 -5.09 18.78
C ASN A 127 -2.66 -3.99 18.47
N THR A 128 -3.39 -4.08 17.35
CA THR A 128 -4.50 -3.16 17.03
C THR A 128 -5.78 -3.47 17.81
N GLY A 129 -5.84 -4.58 18.52
CA GLY A 129 -7.05 -5.03 19.23
C GLY A 129 -8.05 -5.76 18.34
N TYR A 130 -7.65 -6.18 17.16
CA TYR A 130 -8.52 -6.98 16.27
C TYR A 130 -9.02 -8.24 16.98
N THR A 131 -10.30 -8.51 16.82
CA THR A 131 -10.97 -9.76 17.21
C THR A 131 -11.62 -10.36 15.97
N ASP A 132 -11.73 -11.68 15.90
CA ASP A 132 -12.32 -12.37 14.74
C ASP A 132 -13.85 -12.15 14.57
N GLU A 133 -14.41 -11.23 15.35
CA GLU A 133 -15.83 -10.86 15.28
C GLU A 133 -16.17 -10.01 14.06
N ASP A 134 -15.20 -9.20 13.58
CA ASP A 134 -15.35 -8.33 12.42
C ASP A 134 -14.63 -8.89 11.18
N PRO A 135 -15.16 -8.62 9.96
CA PRO A 135 -14.44 -8.95 8.74
C PRO A 135 -13.08 -8.23 8.69
N LEU A 136 -12.01 -8.99 8.54
CA LEU A 136 -10.62 -8.47 8.60
C LEU A 136 -10.37 -7.30 7.63
N GLU A 137 -10.87 -7.38 6.40
CA GLU A 137 -10.71 -6.30 5.41
C GLU A 137 -11.38 -5.01 5.89
N LEU A 138 -12.61 -5.11 6.37
CA LEU A 138 -13.35 -3.96 6.87
C LEU A 138 -12.64 -3.34 8.07
N PHE A 139 -12.23 -4.16 9.04
CA PHE A 139 -11.50 -3.69 10.22
C PHE A 139 -10.24 -2.90 9.85
N ILE A 140 -9.40 -3.42 8.95
CA ILE A 140 -8.15 -2.76 8.57
C ILE A 140 -8.41 -1.45 7.83
N ASN A 141 -9.37 -1.43 6.92
CA ASN A 141 -9.72 -0.23 6.15
C ASN A 141 -10.37 0.84 7.04
N ASP A 142 -11.23 0.46 7.97
CA ASP A 142 -11.81 1.37 8.96
C ASP A 142 -10.77 1.87 9.96
N LEU A 143 -9.86 1.01 10.42
CA LEU A 143 -8.74 1.44 11.27
C LEU A 143 -7.91 2.52 10.56
N PHE A 144 -7.62 2.37 9.27
CA PHE A 144 -6.92 3.39 8.51
C PHE A 144 -7.74 4.68 8.38
N LYS A 145 -9.01 4.57 8.05
CA LYS A 145 -9.91 5.71 7.84
C LYS A 145 -10.07 6.57 9.10
N TYR A 146 -10.21 5.94 10.27
CA TYR A 146 -10.50 6.63 11.53
C TYR A 146 -9.28 6.85 12.43
N GLN A 147 -8.24 6.04 12.28
CA GLN A 147 -7.03 6.07 13.10
C GLN A 147 -5.77 5.91 12.22
N PRO A 148 -5.52 6.78 11.23
CA PRO A 148 -4.40 6.62 10.31
C PRO A 148 -3.04 6.49 11.01
N LEU A 149 -2.89 7.05 12.21
CA LEU A 149 -1.65 6.96 12.99
C LEU A 149 -1.33 5.53 13.47
N ALA A 150 -2.27 4.58 13.40
CA ALA A 150 -2.01 3.17 13.65
C ALA A 150 -1.09 2.54 12.59
N PHE A 151 -0.89 3.20 11.45
CA PHE A 151 -0.06 2.74 10.34
C PHE A 151 1.34 3.39 10.30
N ARG A 152 1.70 4.16 11.31
CA ARG A 152 3.03 4.78 11.42
C ARG A 152 4.13 3.72 11.51
N PHE A 153 5.33 4.12 11.08
CA PHE A 153 6.52 3.33 11.33
C PHE A 153 6.68 3.07 12.83
N THR A 154 6.77 1.80 13.20
CA THR A 154 6.91 1.38 14.59
C THR A 154 8.31 0.81 14.83
N ARG A 155 9.02 1.34 15.81
CA ARG A 155 10.29 0.75 16.24
C ARG A 155 10.00 -0.51 17.03
N GLY A 156 10.34 -1.65 16.47
CA GLY A 156 10.23 -2.92 17.14
C GLY A 156 11.38 -3.23 18.08
N VAL A 157 11.37 -4.42 18.63
CA VAL A 157 12.40 -4.92 19.54
C VAL A 157 13.78 -4.96 18.87
N ASN A 158 13.81 -5.28 17.58
CA ASN A 158 15.06 -5.36 16.80
C ASN A 158 15.55 -4.00 16.31
N HIS A 159 14.77 -2.95 16.52
CA HIS A 159 15.08 -1.57 16.12
C HIS A 159 15.60 -1.42 14.68
N SER A 160 15.10 -2.24 13.76
CA SER A 160 15.51 -2.14 12.37
C SER A 160 15.04 -0.82 11.77
N PRO A 161 15.94 0.04 11.24
CA PRO A 161 15.55 1.27 10.55
C PRO A 161 14.84 1.01 9.23
N TYR A 162 14.80 -0.24 8.78
CA TYR A 162 14.20 -0.66 7.51
C TYR A 162 12.87 -1.42 7.69
N GLY A 163 12.30 -1.39 8.89
CA GLY A 163 11.03 -2.05 9.16
C GLY A 163 11.10 -3.58 9.29
N ASP A 164 12.28 -4.16 9.57
CA ASP A 164 12.42 -5.60 9.78
C ASP A 164 12.04 -5.97 11.21
N ASP A 165 10.74 -5.97 11.50
CA ASP A 165 10.17 -6.36 12.78
C ASP A 165 8.71 -6.80 12.59
N VAL A 166 8.28 -7.81 13.34
CA VAL A 166 6.92 -8.35 13.28
C VAL A 166 5.84 -7.40 13.80
N CYS A 167 6.21 -6.37 14.54
CA CYS A 167 5.24 -5.34 14.99
C CYS A 167 5.01 -4.22 13.97
N GLN A 168 5.70 -4.26 12.82
CA GLN A 168 5.53 -3.27 11.78
C GLN A 168 4.17 -3.35 11.10
N THR A 169 3.75 -2.20 10.61
CA THR A 169 2.45 -2.00 9.99
C THR A 169 2.39 -2.57 8.56
N PRO A 170 1.19 -2.72 7.98
CA PRO A 170 0.99 -3.25 6.63
C PRO A 170 1.65 -2.47 5.49
N ILE A 171 2.20 -1.30 5.78
CA ILE A 171 2.94 -0.47 4.81
C ILE A 171 4.44 -0.43 5.08
N TRP A 172 4.94 -1.20 6.08
CA TRP A 172 6.35 -1.15 6.48
C TRP A 172 7.03 -2.48 6.69
N VAL A 173 6.31 -3.54 7.03
CA VAL A 173 6.93 -4.83 7.36
C VAL A 173 7.79 -5.34 6.20
N ARG A 174 8.93 -5.96 6.55
CA ARG A 174 9.82 -6.54 5.53
C ARG A 174 9.56 -8.04 5.39
N PRO A 175 9.93 -8.63 4.24
CA PRO A 175 9.61 -10.02 3.91
C PRO A 175 10.05 -11.04 4.97
N GLN A 176 11.19 -10.81 5.62
CA GLN A 176 11.69 -11.73 6.65
C GLN A 176 10.78 -11.76 7.87
N SER A 177 10.37 -10.59 8.37
CA SER A 177 9.43 -10.49 9.49
C SER A 177 8.01 -10.91 9.11
N LEU A 178 7.57 -10.59 7.90
CA LEU A 178 6.29 -11.06 7.38
C LEU A 178 6.23 -12.59 7.33
N TYR A 179 7.28 -13.23 6.81
CA TYR A 179 7.37 -14.69 6.76
C TYR A 179 7.34 -15.33 8.15
N ALA A 180 8.06 -14.74 9.11
CA ALA A 180 8.14 -15.27 10.46
C ALA A 180 6.81 -15.18 11.26
N ASP A 181 5.89 -14.31 10.85
CA ASP A 181 4.66 -14.00 11.61
C ASP A 181 3.46 -13.73 10.69
N CYS A 182 3.38 -14.41 9.53
CA CYS A 182 2.31 -14.22 8.56
C CYS A 182 0.95 -14.70 9.11
N LEU A 183 -0.13 -14.13 8.54
CA LEU A 183 -1.49 -14.57 8.86
C LEU A 183 -1.73 -15.99 8.35
N ASP A 184 -2.37 -16.81 9.18
CA ASP A 184 -2.79 -18.14 8.78
C ASP A 184 -3.91 -18.07 7.73
N ASN A 185 -3.99 -19.07 6.86
CA ASN A 185 -5.03 -19.25 5.85
C ASN A 185 -5.10 -18.19 4.75
N PHE A 186 -4.11 -17.29 4.65
CA PHE A 186 -4.02 -16.31 3.60
C PHE A 186 -2.71 -16.42 2.81
N ILE A 187 -2.82 -16.27 1.50
CA ILE A 187 -1.69 -15.96 0.62
C ILE A 187 -1.58 -14.45 0.55
N GLN A 188 -0.48 -13.89 1.06
CA GLN A 188 -0.26 -12.44 1.08
C GLN A 188 0.48 -12.00 -0.19
N VAL A 189 -0.11 -11.06 -0.94
CA VAL A 189 0.47 -10.45 -2.14
C VAL A 189 0.91 -9.05 -1.79
N VAL A 190 2.22 -8.78 -1.91
CA VAL A 190 2.85 -7.56 -1.41
C VAL A 190 3.83 -6.95 -2.40
N GLY A 191 4.11 -5.64 -2.26
CA GLY A 191 5.17 -4.87 -2.91
C GLY A 191 6.25 -4.44 -1.93
N HIS A 192 6.51 -3.13 -1.82
CA HIS A 192 7.37 -2.46 -0.82
C HIS A 192 8.85 -2.82 -0.87
N THR A 193 9.20 -4.05 -1.14
CA THR A 193 10.59 -4.50 -1.13
C THR A 193 10.99 -4.95 -2.52
N THR A 194 11.92 -4.22 -3.13
CA THR A 194 12.42 -4.50 -4.48
C THR A 194 12.93 -5.92 -4.61
N GLN A 195 12.42 -6.65 -5.59
CA GLN A 195 12.82 -8.00 -5.95
C GLN A 195 13.22 -8.04 -7.42
N LYS A 196 14.23 -8.88 -7.77
CA LYS A 196 14.65 -9.06 -9.18
C LYS A 196 13.60 -9.83 -10.00
N GLN A 197 12.76 -10.60 -9.34
CA GLN A 197 11.71 -11.41 -9.94
C GLN A 197 10.63 -11.68 -8.88
N LEU A 198 9.45 -12.06 -9.31
CA LEU A 198 8.40 -12.53 -8.40
C LEU A 198 8.97 -13.65 -7.54
N LYS A 199 8.82 -13.51 -6.23
CA LYS A 199 9.27 -14.51 -5.25
C LYS A 199 8.05 -15.07 -4.52
N ILE A 200 7.90 -16.38 -4.58
CA ILE A 200 6.94 -17.12 -3.76
C ILE A 200 7.73 -17.65 -2.56
N ILE A 201 7.20 -17.43 -1.37
CA ILE A 201 7.77 -17.93 -0.11
C ILE A 201 6.70 -18.87 0.46
N ASP A 202 6.98 -20.16 0.40
CA ASP A 202 6.14 -21.22 0.96
C ASP A 202 6.76 -21.75 2.25
N ASP A 203 5.94 -22.33 3.13
CA ASP A 203 6.39 -23.05 4.33
C ASP A 203 7.05 -24.40 3.99
#